data_bedb3dd7e149b81265e8a706ce349080
#
_entry.id   bedb3dd7e149b81265e8a706ce349080
#
_cell.length_a   1.000
_cell.length_b   1.000
_cell.length_c   1.000
_cell.angle_alpha   90.00
_cell.angle_beta   90.00
_cell.angle_gamma   90.00
#
_symmetry.space_group_name_H-M   'P 1'
#
loop_
_entity.id
_entity.type
_entity.pdbx_description
1 polymer ?
#
loop_
_entity_poly.entity_id
_entity_poly.type
_entity_poly.pdbx_seq_one_letter_code
_entity_poly.pdbx_strand_id
1 'polypeptide(L)'
;MLKNITNFAIATSLVCFCWPHENPVAQENPVAIQGGTIFTGAGDIIEAATIVFEDGKIVSLGQDISVPSGTEIINADGLFVTPGYIDAYSHIGLESVPAPGQPYTVDIPDELKLWDRENLMNASRPIIPKLDEAHESQWLRTGITTAYVSPGAQNLAGGLGVIMKLTGTIVNEHAAVSGSFGESALDAFEAPTTRQGMVAILRQKFISAQEDTLGGEDGRVFAQLLSSSLPFRVLVNTPDDILTALRLADEFGLNLVLDSAAGGHVVAEAIADAGIPVVVGPAIVGIGDGGPYEAFAHTPSNAAKLYEAGVRVALSTADSGTGRSVAMEAVVAKAHGLPEMAALMAVTSEAASILGIADRTGTLAPGMDADIVIWEGRPISTWAVTQRVIVDGITHFER
;
A
#
# COMPACT_ATOMS: atom_id res chain seq x y z
N MET A 1 33.97 -53.18 40.79
CA MET A 1 33.20 -53.59 39.63
C MET A 1 32.63 -52.38 38.96
N LEU A 2 33.34 -51.83 38.00
CA LEU A 2 32.95 -50.70 37.17
C LEU A 2 32.05 -51.22 36.05
N LYS A 3 30.86 -50.63 35.85
CA LYS A 3 30.06 -50.82 34.64
C LYS A 3 30.15 -49.54 33.78
N ASN A 4 30.75 -49.69 32.62
CA ASN A 4 30.77 -48.73 31.53
C ASN A 4 29.34 -48.45 31.04
N ILE A 5 28.95 -47.20 30.96
CA ILE A 5 27.78 -46.75 30.24
C ILE A 5 28.28 -45.98 29.01
N THR A 6 28.13 -46.59 27.86
CA THR A 6 28.47 -46.04 26.55
C THR A 6 27.33 -45.06 26.15
N ASN A 7 27.67 -43.79 26.03
CA ASN A 7 26.75 -42.79 25.47
C ASN A 7 26.70 -42.93 23.94
N PHE A 8 25.54 -43.31 23.42
CA PHE A 8 25.22 -43.23 22.00
C PHE A 8 24.67 -41.84 21.71
N ALA A 9 25.43 -40.98 21.08
CA ALA A 9 24.97 -39.71 20.53
C ALA A 9 24.30 -39.96 19.18
N ILE A 10 22.99 -39.82 19.12
CA ILE A 10 22.24 -39.82 17.87
C ILE A 10 22.35 -38.40 17.30
N ALA A 11 23.17 -38.26 16.25
CA ALA A 11 23.21 -37.05 15.44
C ALA A 11 21.97 -37.02 14.55
N THR A 12 20.96 -36.23 14.92
CA THR A 12 19.83 -35.94 14.06
C THR A 12 20.25 -34.82 13.11
N SER A 13 20.62 -35.21 11.88
CA SER A 13 20.83 -34.22 10.81
C SER A 13 19.50 -33.67 10.38
N LEU A 14 19.23 -32.39 10.75
CA LEU A 14 18.16 -31.59 10.17
C LEU A 14 18.51 -31.34 8.70
N VAL A 15 17.87 -32.06 7.79
CA VAL A 15 17.88 -31.74 6.38
C VAL A 15 16.87 -30.61 6.20
N CYS A 16 17.40 -29.39 6.12
CA CYS A 16 16.61 -28.24 5.71
C CYS A 16 16.31 -28.41 4.22
N PHE A 17 15.11 -28.85 3.88
CA PHE A 17 14.60 -28.81 2.51
C PHE A 17 14.34 -27.34 2.18
N CYS A 18 15.34 -26.62 1.69
CA CYS A 18 15.11 -25.41 0.91
C CYS A 18 14.46 -25.86 -0.40
N TRP A 19 13.16 -25.66 -0.53
CA TRP A 19 12.51 -25.67 -1.83
C TRP A 19 13.12 -24.52 -2.63
N PRO A 20 13.68 -24.75 -3.82
CA PRO A 20 14.06 -23.64 -4.66
C PRO A 20 12.75 -22.94 -5.07
N HIS A 21 12.55 -21.69 -4.62
CA HIS A 21 11.68 -20.78 -5.35
C HIS A 21 12.35 -20.62 -6.73
N GLU A 22 11.82 -21.31 -7.73
CA GLU A 22 12.11 -20.94 -9.10
C GLU A 22 11.53 -19.55 -9.29
N ASN A 23 12.41 -18.54 -9.27
CA ASN A 23 12.02 -17.24 -9.77
C ASN A 23 11.51 -17.46 -11.20
N PRO A 24 10.30 -17.01 -11.55
CA PRO A 24 9.82 -17.14 -12.91
C PRO A 24 10.86 -16.53 -13.84
N VAL A 25 11.32 -17.33 -14.78
CA VAL A 25 12.36 -16.94 -15.73
C VAL A 25 11.80 -15.78 -16.55
N ALA A 26 12.54 -14.67 -16.59
CA ALA A 26 12.21 -13.54 -17.46
C ALA A 26 11.95 -14.08 -18.87
N GLN A 27 10.87 -13.64 -19.49
CA GLN A 27 10.45 -14.10 -20.81
C GLN A 27 11.49 -13.59 -21.83
N GLU A 28 12.25 -14.48 -22.44
CA GLU A 28 13.38 -14.15 -23.35
C GLU A 28 12.93 -13.45 -24.66
N ASN A 29 11.61 -13.41 -24.92
CA ASN A 29 11.06 -12.80 -26.12
C ASN A 29 10.18 -11.61 -25.74
N PRO A 30 10.16 -10.55 -26.57
CA PRO A 30 9.25 -9.43 -26.37
C PRO A 30 7.79 -9.92 -26.45
N VAL A 31 6.93 -9.25 -25.70
CA VAL A 31 5.48 -9.49 -25.68
C VAL A 31 4.77 -8.20 -26.13
N ALA A 32 3.71 -8.34 -26.92
CA ALA A 32 2.88 -7.23 -27.35
C ALA A 32 1.42 -7.45 -27.00
N ILE A 33 0.79 -6.49 -26.33
CA ILE A 33 -0.65 -6.40 -26.15
C ILE A 33 -1.19 -5.51 -27.26
N GLN A 34 -2.10 -6.04 -28.10
CA GLN A 34 -2.59 -5.34 -29.31
C GLN A 34 -4.09 -5.13 -29.29
N GLY A 35 -4.52 -3.99 -29.85
CA GLY A 35 -5.92 -3.67 -30.14
C GLY A 35 -6.74 -3.14 -28.98
N GLY A 36 -6.17 -3.07 -27.77
CA GLY A 36 -6.86 -2.62 -26.58
C GLY A 36 -7.10 -1.12 -26.50
N THR A 37 -8.07 -0.70 -25.68
CA THR A 37 -8.20 0.68 -25.25
C THR A 37 -7.35 0.89 -24.00
N ILE A 38 -6.27 1.65 -24.12
CA ILE A 38 -5.27 1.81 -23.06
C ILE A 38 -5.53 3.09 -22.28
N PHE A 39 -5.72 2.94 -20.97
CA PHE A 39 -5.67 4.04 -20.01
C PHE A 39 -4.25 4.12 -19.47
N THR A 40 -3.53 5.17 -19.81
CA THR A 40 -2.10 5.27 -19.50
C THR A 40 -1.78 5.44 -18.03
N GLY A 41 -2.75 5.83 -17.21
CA GLY A 41 -2.53 6.25 -15.83
C GLY A 41 -2.04 7.71 -15.71
N ALA A 42 -1.60 8.32 -16.81
CA ALA A 42 -1.16 9.73 -16.85
C ALA A 42 -2.28 10.70 -17.27
N GLY A 43 -3.51 10.20 -17.45
CA GLY A 43 -4.66 10.99 -17.87
C GLY A 43 -5.09 10.78 -19.33
N ASP A 44 -4.28 10.09 -20.14
CA ASP A 44 -4.57 9.82 -21.54
C ASP A 44 -5.27 8.48 -21.74
N ILE A 45 -6.11 8.42 -22.79
CA ILE A 45 -6.73 7.18 -23.27
C ILE A 45 -6.35 7.02 -24.74
N ILE A 46 -5.80 5.87 -25.11
CA ILE A 46 -5.38 5.56 -26.48
C ILE A 46 -6.17 4.35 -26.96
N GLU A 47 -7.02 4.54 -27.97
CA GLU A 47 -7.85 3.49 -28.55
C GLU A 47 -7.06 2.66 -29.56
N ALA A 48 -7.39 1.38 -29.70
CA ALA A 48 -6.78 0.43 -30.64
C ALA A 48 -5.25 0.48 -30.61
N ALA A 49 -4.67 0.57 -29.42
CA ALA A 49 -3.24 0.76 -29.24
C ALA A 49 -2.50 -0.56 -28.97
N THR A 50 -1.19 -0.49 -29.13
CA THR A 50 -0.26 -1.59 -28.86
C THR A 50 0.71 -1.18 -27.76
N ILE A 51 0.95 -2.08 -26.79
CA ILE A 51 2.04 -1.99 -25.82
C ILE A 51 3.02 -3.11 -26.15
N VAL A 52 4.30 -2.79 -26.27
CA VAL A 52 5.38 -3.78 -26.35
C VAL A 52 6.20 -3.70 -25.08
N PHE A 53 6.46 -4.84 -24.45
CA PHE A 53 7.34 -4.94 -23.30
C PHE A 53 8.31 -6.12 -23.45
N GLU A 54 9.48 -5.97 -22.84
CA GLU A 54 10.59 -6.91 -22.87
C GLU A 54 11.39 -6.74 -21.58
N ASP A 55 11.92 -7.83 -21.03
CA ASP A 55 12.71 -7.84 -19.79
C ASP A 55 12.01 -7.10 -18.62
N GLY A 56 10.71 -7.27 -18.50
CA GLY A 56 9.91 -6.65 -17.43
C GLY A 56 9.63 -5.16 -17.60
N LYS A 57 10.03 -4.54 -18.73
CA LYS A 57 9.87 -3.11 -19.00
C LYS A 57 9.05 -2.84 -20.24
N ILE A 58 8.25 -1.77 -20.19
CA ILE A 58 7.56 -1.25 -21.36
C ILE A 58 8.60 -0.61 -22.30
N VAL A 59 8.64 -1.09 -23.54
CA VAL A 59 9.55 -0.58 -24.58
C VAL A 59 8.87 0.47 -25.43
N SER A 60 7.61 0.25 -25.81
CA SER A 60 6.86 1.17 -26.63
C SER A 60 5.37 1.06 -26.40
N LEU A 61 4.65 2.18 -26.63
CA LEU A 61 3.20 2.28 -26.49
C LEU A 61 2.65 3.28 -27.51
N GLY A 62 1.58 2.91 -28.21
CA GLY A 62 0.94 3.79 -29.19
C GLY A 62 0.03 3.04 -30.18
N GLN A 63 -0.56 3.77 -31.14
CA GLN A 63 -1.44 3.18 -32.18
C GLN A 63 -0.62 2.50 -33.29
N ASP A 64 0.43 3.17 -33.77
CA ASP A 64 1.22 2.73 -34.93
C ASP A 64 2.55 2.09 -34.48
N ILE A 65 2.52 1.20 -33.51
CA ILE A 65 3.71 0.52 -33.00
C ILE A 65 4.08 -0.67 -33.89
N SER A 66 5.31 -0.67 -34.36
CA SER A 66 5.89 -1.83 -35.07
C SER A 66 6.25 -2.92 -34.07
N VAL A 67 5.63 -4.08 -34.20
CA VAL A 67 5.91 -5.23 -33.34
C VAL A 67 7.08 -6.04 -33.94
N PRO A 68 8.15 -6.32 -33.17
CA PRO A 68 9.27 -7.10 -33.63
C PRO A 68 8.85 -8.51 -34.07
N SER A 69 9.62 -9.13 -34.98
CA SER A 69 9.37 -10.52 -35.39
C SER A 69 9.70 -11.48 -34.26
N GLY A 70 8.84 -12.46 -34.00
CA GLY A 70 9.00 -13.42 -32.91
C GLY A 70 8.39 -12.97 -31.57
N THR A 71 7.77 -11.79 -31.53
CA THR A 71 7.03 -11.29 -30.37
C THR A 71 5.80 -12.16 -30.09
N GLU A 72 5.58 -12.51 -28.84
CA GLU A 72 4.32 -13.09 -28.38
C GLU A 72 3.21 -12.05 -28.43
N ILE A 73 2.05 -12.39 -29.01
CA ILE A 73 0.93 -11.48 -29.15
C ILE A 73 -0.19 -11.85 -28.20
N ILE A 74 -0.56 -10.89 -27.35
CA ILE A 74 -1.76 -10.92 -26.52
C ILE A 74 -2.81 -10.05 -27.19
N ASN A 75 -3.87 -10.67 -27.70
CA ASN A 75 -4.99 -9.93 -28.30
C ASN A 75 -5.85 -9.28 -27.22
N ALA A 76 -6.00 -7.96 -27.29
CA ALA A 76 -6.84 -7.15 -26.42
C ALA A 76 -7.96 -6.41 -27.17
N ASP A 77 -8.36 -6.87 -28.36
CA ASP A 77 -9.45 -6.26 -29.13
C ASP A 77 -10.72 -6.20 -28.30
N GLY A 78 -11.30 -5.01 -28.17
CA GLY A 78 -12.50 -4.77 -27.36
C GLY A 78 -12.30 -4.82 -25.84
N LEU A 79 -11.07 -5.03 -25.38
CA LEU A 79 -10.68 -5.02 -23.98
C LEU A 79 -10.06 -3.66 -23.58
N PHE A 80 -9.98 -3.46 -22.29
CA PHE A 80 -9.37 -2.28 -21.70
C PHE A 80 -8.05 -2.67 -21.00
N VAL A 81 -7.08 -1.78 -21.07
CA VAL A 81 -5.76 -2.00 -20.47
C VAL A 81 -5.42 -0.82 -19.56
N THR A 82 -4.96 -1.12 -18.34
CA THR A 82 -4.54 -0.13 -17.35
C THR A 82 -3.19 -0.50 -16.79
N PRO A 83 -2.48 0.45 -16.13
CA PRO A 83 -1.43 0.09 -15.19
C PRO A 83 -2.00 -0.85 -14.12
N GLY A 84 -1.13 -1.66 -13.52
CA GLY A 84 -1.47 -2.39 -12.30
C GLY A 84 -1.94 -1.42 -11.21
N TYR A 85 -2.98 -1.82 -10.47
CA TYR A 85 -3.48 -1.01 -9.38
C TYR A 85 -2.56 -1.09 -8.17
N ILE A 86 -2.49 0.00 -7.44
CA ILE A 86 -1.64 0.18 -6.26
C ILE A 86 -2.55 0.40 -5.06
N ASP A 87 -2.47 -0.49 -4.07
CA ASP A 87 -3.08 -0.25 -2.77
C ASP A 87 -2.15 0.61 -1.93
N ALA A 88 -2.53 1.88 -1.75
CA ALA A 88 -1.64 2.86 -1.13
C ALA A 88 -1.55 2.74 0.40
N TYR A 89 -2.37 1.92 1.05
CA TYR A 89 -2.29 1.59 2.48
C TYR A 89 -3.01 0.27 2.76
N SER A 90 -2.26 -0.72 3.21
CA SER A 90 -2.77 -2.05 3.53
C SER A 90 -2.00 -2.70 4.67
N HIS A 91 -2.46 -3.88 5.09
CA HIS A 91 -1.77 -4.79 6.00
C HIS A 91 -1.56 -6.16 5.35
N ILE A 92 -1.55 -6.20 4.02
CA ILE A 92 -1.40 -7.42 3.21
C ILE A 92 -0.12 -8.17 3.62
N GLY A 93 -0.25 -9.49 3.83
CA GLY A 93 0.87 -10.36 4.19
C GLY A 93 1.34 -10.26 5.64
N LEU A 94 0.65 -9.48 6.47
CA LEU A 94 0.90 -9.42 7.91
C LEU A 94 -0.08 -10.27 8.72
N GLU A 95 -1.09 -10.85 8.09
CA GLU A 95 -2.04 -11.78 8.71
C GLU A 95 -2.00 -13.13 8.01
N SER A 96 -2.18 -14.21 8.77
CA SER A 96 -2.37 -15.53 8.20
C SER A 96 -3.82 -15.72 7.76
N VAL A 97 -4.05 -16.09 6.50
CA VAL A 97 -5.37 -16.53 6.04
C VAL A 97 -5.69 -17.87 6.71
N PRO A 98 -6.80 -17.99 7.48
CA PRO A 98 -7.16 -19.25 8.08
C PRO A 98 -7.47 -20.28 6.99
N ALA A 99 -7.01 -21.52 7.18
CA ALA A 99 -7.39 -22.63 6.31
C ALA A 99 -8.92 -22.80 6.25
N PRO A 100 -9.49 -23.23 5.11
CA PRO A 100 -10.92 -23.41 4.96
C PRO A 100 -11.53 -24.25 6.10
N GLY A 101 -12.52 -23.69 6.81
CA GLY A 101 -13.19 -24.36 7.93
C GLY A 101 -12.57 -24.14 9.30
N GLN A 102 -11.48 -23.40 9.40
CA GLN A 102 -10.95 -22.92 10.67
C GLN A 102 -11.65 -21.60 11.06
N PRO A 103 -11.96 -21.38 12.34
CA PRO A 103 -12.39 -20.06 12.78
C PRO A 103 -11.25 -19.05 12.51
N TYR A 104 -11.61 -17.83 12.16
CA TYR A 104 -10.68 -16.70 12.13
C TYR A 104 -10.06 -16.56 13.55
N THR A 105 -9.04 -17.30 13.80
CA THR A 105 -8.10 -16.96 14.85
C THR A 105 -7.14 -15.99 14.17
N VAL A 106 -7.28 -14.73 14.46
CA VAL A 106 -6.28 -13.73 14.10
C VAL A 106 -5.04 -14.12 14.90
N ASP A 107 -4.25 -15.03 14.33
CA ASP A 107 -2.88 -15.23 14.76
C ASP A 107 -2.13 -14.02 14.19
N ILE A 108 -2.35 -12.90 14.87
CA ILE A 108 -1.66 -11.64 14.54
C ILE A 108 -0.18 -11.98 14.72
N PRO A 109 0.64 -11.93 13.66
CA PRO A 109 2.08 -12.10 13.80
C PRO A 109 2.59 -11.22 14.93
N ASP A 110 3.65 -11.63 15.61
CA ASP A 110 4.23 -10.83 16.70
C ASP A 110 4.55 -9.41 16.25
N GLU A 111 4.77 -9.21 14.93
CA GLU A 111 4.92 -7.90 14.28
C GLU A 111 3.65 -7.05 14.32
N LEU A 112 2.46 -7.66 14.37
CA LEU A 112 1.16 -6.98 14.54
C LEU A 112 0.62 -7.05 15.96
N LYS A 113 1.20 -7.86 16.84
CA LYS A 113 0.94 -7.78 18.28
C LYS A 113 1.55 -6.49 18.83
N LEU A 114 1.07 -5.40 18.30
CA LEU A 114 1.35 -4.02 18.71
C LEU A 114 0.71 -3.68 20.06
N TRP A 115 0.37 -4.71 20.82
CA TRP A 115 -0.03 -4.65 22.22
C TRP A 115 1.18 -4.49 23.14
N ASP A 116 2.39 -4.45 22.58
CA ASP A 116 3.58 -4.09 23.34
C ASP A 116 3.61 -2.58 23.57
N ARG A 117 2.74 -2.16 24.47
CA ARG A 117 2.55 -0.75 24.85
C ARG A 117 3.73 -0.17 25.62
N GLU A 118 4.65 -0.99 26.08
CA GLU A 118 5.92 -0.50 26.65
C GLU A 118 6.72 0.29 25.62
N ASN A 119 6.40 0.09 24.32
CA ASN A 119 7.10 0.72 23.21
C ASN A 119 6.12 1.43 22.22
N LEU A 120 5.39 2.44 22.68
CA LEU A 120 4.57 3.34 21.81
C LEU A 120 5.34 3.93 20.62
N MET A 121 6.65 3.74 20.60
CA MET A 121 7.60 4.32 19.69
C MET A 121 8.59 3.26 19.20
N ASN A 122 8.18 2.43 18.28
CA ASN A 122 9.03 1.46 17.57
C ASN A 122 9.34 1.93 16.14
N ALA A 123 9.68 3.22 15.98
CA ALA A 123 9.82 3.86 14.69
C ALA A 123 10.81 3.16 13.74
N SER A 124 11.82 2.50 14.30
CA SER A 124 12.87 1.80 13.55
C SER A 124 12.57 0.32 13.26
N ARG A 125 11.44 -0.22 13.74
CA ARG A 125 11.11 -1.63 13.54
C ARG A 125 10.67 -1.91 12.11
N PRO A 126 11.41 -2.74 11.33
CA PRO A 126 10.97 -3.17 10.02
C PRO A 126 9.88 -4.24 10.14
N ILE A 127 9.01 -4.30 9.15
CA ILE A 127 8.07 -5.41 8.96
C ILE A 127 8.52 -6.27 7.78
N ILE A 128 8.16 -7.55 7.80
CA ILE A 128 8.45 -8.49 6.72
C ILE A 128 7.13 -9.15 6.32
N PRO A 129 6.40 -8.57 5.35
CA PRO A 129 5.18 -9.18 4.84
C PRO A 129 5.47 -10.55 4.23
N LYS A 130 4.57 -11.50 4.43
CA LYS A 130 4.66 -12.84 3.83
C LYS A 130 3.43 -13.07 2.98
N LEU A 131 3.64 -13.29 1.70
CA LEU A 131 2.61 -13.72 0.78
C LEU A 131 2.68 -15.22 0.61
N ASP A 132 1.53 -15.87 0.57
CA ASP A 132 1.35 -17.24 0.11
C ASP A 132 0.55 -17.24 -1.20
N GLU A 133 0.46 -18.40 -1.87
CA GLU A 133 -0.26 -18.53 -3.14
C GLU A 133 -1.75 -18.08 -3.04
N ALA A 134 -2.37 -18.21 -1.87
CA ALA A 134 -3.74 -17.77 -1.66
C ALA A 134 -3.84 -16.25 -1.64
N HIS A 135 -2.91 -15.56 -0.97
CA HIS A 135 -2.82 -14.11 -0.97
C HIS A 135 -2.53 -13.56 -2.37
N GLU A 136 -1.50 -14.09 -3.06
CA GLU A 136 -1.17 -13.70 -4.43
C GLU A 136 -2.38 -13.82 -5.36
N SER A 137 -2.99 -15.00 -5.38
CA SER A 137 -4.15 -15.27 -6.23
C SER A 137 -5.34 -14.36 -5.92
N GLN A 138 -5.61 -14.06 -4.64
CA GLN A 138 -6.74 -13.24 -4.23
C GLN A 138 -6.59 -11.78 -4.68
N TRP A 139 -5.42 -11.19 -4.44
CA TRP A 139 -5.18 -9.77 -4.71
C TRP A 139 -4.95 -9.49 -6.19
N LEU A 140 -4.15 -10.31 -6.87
CA LEU A 140 -3.90 -10.18 -8.30
C LEU A 140 -5.20 -10.25 -9.12
N ARG A 141 -6.15 -11.11 -8.75
CA ARG A 141 -7.47 -11.18 -9.42
C ARG A 141 -8.27 -9.88 -9.37
N THR A 142 -7.96 -8.99 -8.43
CA THR A 142 -8.60 -7.68 -8.34
C THR A 142 -7.86 -6.58 -9.10
N GLY A 143 -6.75 -6.94 -9.76
CA GLY A 143 -5.91 -6.02 -10.53
C GLY A 143 -4.85 -5.28 -9.70
N ILE A 144 -4.71 -5.59 -8.41
CA ILE A 144 -3.67 -4.99 -7.56
C ILE A 144 -2.34 -5.68 -7.86
N THR A 145 -1.33 -4.92 -8.24
CA THR A 145 0.03 -5.42 -8.51
C THR A 145 1.04 -5.00 -7.46
N THR A 146 0.79 -3.88 -6.79
CA THR A 146 1.69 -3.27 -5.81
C THR A 146 0.91 -2.80 -4.60
N ALA A 147 1.50 -2.92 -3.40
CA ALA A 147 0.91 -2.43 -2.17
C ALA A 147 1.95 -1.75 -1.26
N TYR A 148 1.53 -0.71 -0.56
CA TYR A 148 2.21 -0.27 0.65
C TYR A 148 1.64 -1.05 1.83
N VAL A 149 2.49 -1.75 2.53
CA VAL A 149 2.14 -2.53 3.72
C VAL A 149 2.61 -1.76 4.95
N SER A 150 1.65 -1.37 5.78
CA SER A 150 1.87 -0.62 7.00
C SER A 150 1.91 -1.55 8.20
N PRO A 151 2.80 -1.33 9.18
CA PRO A 151 2.58 -1.88 10.52
C PRO A 151 1.26 -1.36 11.09
N GLY A 152 0.72 -2.03 12.11
CA GLY A 152 -0.59 -1.67 12.66
C GLY A 152 -0.66 -0.25 13.24
N ALA A 153 -1.87 0.24 13.39
CA ALA A 153 -2.19 1.64 13.71
C ALA A 153 -2.29 1.96 15.21
N GLN A 154 -1.70 1.15 16.10
CA GLN A 154 -1.86 1.34 17.54
C GLN A 154 -0.76 2.16 18.21
N ASN A 155 0.29 2.52 17.49
CA ASN A 155 1.43 3.24 17.98
C ASN A 155 1.54 4.65 17.39
N LEU A 156 2.10 5.59 18.16
CA LEU A 156 2.36 6.95 17.70
C LEU A 156 3.41 6.98 16.57
N ALA A 157 4.38 6.07 16.62
CA ALA A 157 5.34 5.75 15.57
C ALA A 157 5.62 4.25 15.64
N GLY A 158 4.89 3.47 14.83
CA GLY A 158 4.75 2.02 15.00
C GLY A 158 5.75 1.18 14.22
N GLY A 159 6.56 1.76 13.33
CA GLY A 159 7.56 1.04 12.56
C GLY A 159 7.66 1.47 11.12
N LEU A 160 8.53 0.78 10.38
CA LEU A 160 8.81 1.03 8.97
C LEU A 160 7.89 0.21 8.09
N GLY A 161 7.12 0.88 7.26
CA GLY A 161 6.30 0.24 6.24
C GLY A 161 7.11 -0.14 5.01
N VAL A 162 6.59 -1.07 4.24
CA VAL A 162 7.22 -1.70 3.07
C VAL A 162 6.38 -1.44 1.82
N ILE A 163 7.02 -1.16 0.70
CA ILE A 163 6.36 -1.22 -0.61
C ILE A 163 6.80 -2.51 -1.29
N MET A 164 5.82 -3.29 -1.76
CA MET A 164 6.10 -4.56 -2.42
C MET A 164 5.15 -4.80 -3.60
N LYS A 165 5.62 -5.58 -4.56
CA LYS A 165 4.76 -6.17 -5.58
C LYS A 165 4.09 -7.42 -4.99
N LEU A 166 2.86 -7.69 -5.38
CA LEU A 166 2.08 -8.81 -4.84
C LEU A 166 2.55 -10.19 -5.39
N THR A 167 3.68 -10.21 -6.03
CA THR A 167 4.49 -11.38 -6.41
C THR A 167 5.62 -11.67 -5.43
N GLY A 168 5.67 -10.91 -4.31
CA GLY A 168 6.71 -11.06 -3.28
C GLY A 168 7.94 -10.18 -3.45
N THR A 169 8.08 -9.46 -4.57
CA THR A 169 9.23 -8.57 -4.80
C THR A 169 9.13 -7.31 -3.93
N ILE A 170 10.11 -7.08 -3.08
CA ILE A 170 10.22 -5.85 -2.29
C ILE A 170 10.72 -4.71 -3.17
N VAL A 171 9.96 -3.63 -3.23
CA VAL A 171 10.31 -2.41 -3.96
C VAL A 171 11.06 -1.42 -3.07
N ASN A 172 10.62 -1.27 -1.81
CA ASN A 172 11.27 -0.44 -0.81
C ASN A 172 11.00 -1.03 0.59
N GLU A 173 12.07 -1.47 1.28
CA GLU A 173 11.99 -2.07 2.62
C GLU A 173 11.70 -1.05 3.73
N HIS A 174 12.04 0.21 3.51
CA HIS A 174 11.91 1.30 4.49
C HIS A 174 11.20 2.48 3.83
N ALA A 175 9.95 2.27 3.43
CA ALA A 175 9.23 3.24 2.62
C ALA A 175 8.75 4.48 3.40
N ALA A 176 8.36 4.30 4.65
CA ALA A 176 7.90 5.37 5.53
C ALA A 176 7.84 4.88 6.98
N VAL A 177 7.83 5.80 7.94
CA VAL A 177 7.40 5.49 9.31
C VAL A 177 5.89 5.58 9.37
N SER A 178 5.24 4.53 9.86
CA SER A 178 3.79 4.52 10.11
C SER A 178 3.50 4.90 11.56
N GLY A 179 2.49 5.72 11.76
CA GLY A 179 1.98 6.10 13.07
C GLY A 179 0.47 6.30 13.07
N SER A 180 -0.10 6.58 14.22
CA SER A 180 -1.52 6.84 14.37
C SER A 180 -1.77 7.96 15.37
N PHE A 181 -2.75 8.81 15.05
CA PHE A 181 -3.33 9.76 15.98
C PHE A 181 -4.81 9.44 16.14
N GLY A 182 -5.34 9.61 17.35
CA GLY A 182 -6.73 9.33 17.63
C GLY A 182 -6.92 8.13 18.56
N GLU A 183 -8.11 7.54 18.53
CA GLU A 183 -8.49 6.50 19.49
C GLU A 183 -7.63 5.24 19.42
N SER A 184 -7.13 4.89 18.22
CA SER A 184 -6.29 3.71 18.01
C SER A 184 -4.98 3.75 18.80
N ALA A 185 -4.42 4.94 19.02
CA ALA A 185 -3.17 5.16 19.75
C ALA A 185 -3.39 5.54 21.22
N LEU A 186 -4.65 5.64 21.68
CA LEU A 186 -4.98 5.96 23.06
C LEU A 186 -5.23 4.69 23.89
N ASP A 187 -4.90 4.76 25.16
CA ASP A 187 -5.26 3.75 26.15
C ASP A 187 -6.04 4.35 27.31
N ALA A 188 -6.91 3.53 27.90
CA ALA A 188 -7.69 3.95 29.07
C ALA A 188 -6.86 3.97 30.37
N PHE A 189 -5.75 3.24 30.43
CA PHE A 189 -5.00 2.97 31.65
C PHE A 189 -3.52 3.36 31.58
N GLU A 190 -2.93 3.41 30.37
CA GLU A 190 -1.53 3.71 30.15
C GLU A 190 -1.36 4.91 29.20
N ALA A 191 -0.28 5.69 29.38
CA ALA A 191 -0.01 6.84 28.53
C ALA A 191 0.26 6.42 27.08
N PRO A 192 -0.27 7.16 26.07
CA PRO A 192 -1.10 8.35 26.21
C PRO A 192 -2.58 8.03 26.49
N THR A 193 -3.15 8.61 27.50
CA THR A 193 -4.58 8.50 27.81
C THR A 193 -5.41 9.63 27.21
N THR A 194 -4.76 10.60 26.58
CA THR A 194 -5.40 11.77 25.98
C THR A 194 -4.68 12.19 24.68
N ARG A 195 -5.40 12.85 23.78
CA ARG A 195 -4.85 13.44 22.55
C ARG A 195 -3.71 14.42 22.83
N GLN A 196 -3.82 15.22 23.89
CA GLN A 196 -2.76 16.14 24.32
C GLN A 196 -1.50 15.37 24.76
N GLY A 197 -1.68 14.25 25.45
CA GLY A 197 -0.58 13.34 25.83
C GLY A 197 0.16 12.75 24.62
N MET A 198 -0.59 12.33 23.59
CA MET A 198 0.00 11.88 22.31
C MET A 198 0.95 12.94 21.72
N VAL A 199 0.42 14.16 21.56
CA VAL A 199 1.18 15.27 20.98
C VAL A 199 2.42 15.57 21.82
N ALA A 200 2.29 15.57 23.14
CA ALA A 200 3.41 15.82 24.05
C ALA A 200 4.52 14.79 23.93
N ILE A 201 4.18 13.49 23.82
CA ILE A 201 5.12 12.40 23.65
C ILE A 201 5.86 12.55 22.30
N LEU A 202 5.14 12.75 21.20
CA LEU A 202 5.75 12.92 19.88
C LEU A 202 6.65 14.13 19.81
N ARG A 203 6.18 15.30 20.30
CA ARG A 203 6.99 16.52 20.32
C ARG A 203 8.28 16.32 21.13
N GLN A 204 8.20 15.65 22.29
CA GLN A 204 9.38 15.36 23.07
C GLN A 204 10.40 14.50 22.29
N LYS A 205 9.93 13.51 21.53
CA LYS A 205 10.82 12.66 20.71
C LYS A 205 11.46 13.46 19.57
N PHE A 206 10.69 14.29 18.85
CA PHE A 206 11.25 15.16 17.80
C PHE A 206 12.25 16.16 18.37
N ILE A 207 11.96 16.79 19.53
CA ILE A 207 12.89 17.70 20.20
C ILE A 207 14.17 16.96 20.60
N SER A 208 14.04 15.77 21.22
CA SER A 208 15.20 14.96 21.60
C SER A 208 16.07 14.56 20.40
N ALA A 209 15.44 14.32 19.23
CA ALA A 209 16.17 14.05 18.01
C ALA A 209 16.86 15.29 17.44
N GLN A 210 16.24 16.48 17.50
CA GLN A 210 16.87 17.76 17.13
C GLN A 210 18.07 18.10 18.00
N GLU A 211 18.02 17.74 19.30
CA GLU A 211 19.10 17.96 20.27
C GLU A 211 20.16 16.84 20.26
N ASP A 212 20.03 15.85 19.37
CA ASP A 212 20.90 14.66 19.29
C ASP A 212 20.97 13.88 20.62
N THR A 213 19.89 13.91 21.39
CA THR A 213 19.77 13.21 22.68
C THR A 213 18.97 11.90 22.57
N LEU A 214 18.30 11.67 21.44
CA LEU A 214 17.61 10.42 21.13
C LEU A 214 18.59 9.44 20.48
N GLY A 215 19.09 8.48 21.26
CA GLY A 215 20.09 7.51 20.78
C GLY A 215 19.47 6.32 20.01
N GLY A 216 20.35 5.44 19.50
CA GLY A 216 19.99 4.17 18.89
C GLY A 216 19.38 4.27 17.49
N GLU A 217 18.66 3.22 17.08
CA GLU A 217 18.00 3.16 15.77
C GLU A 217 16.87 4.18 15.66
N ASP A 218 16.08 4.35 16.71
CA ASP A 218 15.00 5.34 16.73
C ASP A 218 15.54 6.76 16.52
N GLY A 219 16.67 7.11 17.11
CA GLY A 219 17.32 8.41 16.89
C GLY A 219 17.66 8.65 15.42
N ARG A 220 18.14 7.62 14.71
CA ARG A 220 18.42 7.70 13.26
C ARG A 220 17.13 7.87 12.44
N VAL A 221 16.09 7.12 12.76
CA VAL A 221 14.80 7.23 12.07
C VAL A 221 14.16 8.60 12.28
N PHE A 222 14.15 9.11 13.52
CA PHE A 222 13.65 10.46 13.80
C PHE A 222 14.47 11.55 13.11
N ALA A 223 15.78 11.38 12.98
CA ALA A 223 16.63 12.29 12.19
C ALA A 223 16.26 12.27 10.70
N GLN A 224 15.91 11.11 10.15
CA GLN A 224 15.42 10.99 8.77
C GLN A 224 14.04 11.65 8.59
N LEU A 225 13.14 11.53 9.54
CA LEU A 225 11.86 12.26 9.55
C LEU A 225 12.10 13.78 9.55
N LEU A 226 12.96 14.29 10.44
CA LEU A 226 13.30 15.71 10.55
C LEU A 226 14.00 16.27 9.30
N SER A 227 14.76 15.45 8.57
CA SER A 227 15.37 15.84 7.29
C SER A 227 14.43 15.67 6.10
N SER A 228 13.18 15.26 6.32
CA SER A 228 12.15 14.95 5.28
C SER A 228 12.59 13.89 4.27
N SER A 229 13.68 13.14 4.55
CA SER A 229 14.18 12.08 3.69
C SER A 229 13.37 10.78 3.82
N LEU A 230 12.62 10.64 4.91
CA LEU A 230 11.71 9.53 5.17
C LEU A 230 10.31 10.11 5.44
N PRO A 231 9.26 9.65 4.73
CA PRO A 231 7.90 10.09 5.00
C PRO A 231 7.41 9.63 6.38
N PHE A 232 6.61 10.47 7.03
CA PHE A 232 5.82 10.09 8.19
C PHE A 232 4.36 9.90 7.77
N ARG A 233 3.87 8.69 7.83
CA ARG A 233 2.49 8.33 7.48
C ARG A 233 1.68 8.20 8.76
N VAL A 234 0.59 8.94 8.85
CA VAL A 234 -0.20 9.00 10.07
C VAL A 234 -1.65 8.67 9.76
N LEU A 235 -2.14 7.58 10.37
CA LEU A 235 -3.55 7.24 10.34
C LEU A 235 -4.30 8.20 11.26
N VAL A 236 -5.23 8.95 10.67
CA VAL A 236 -6.06 9.96 11.36
C VAL A 236 -7.47 9.95 10.80
N ASN A 237 -8.48 10.16 11.64
CA ASN A 237 -9.86 10.11 11.20
C ASN A 237 -10.67 11.35 11.54
N THR A 238 -10.40 12.00 12.67
CA THR A 238 -11.17 13.17 13.06
C THR A 238 -10.56 14.47 12.50
N PRO A 239 -11.37 15.50 12.20
CA PRO A 239 -10.85 16.80 11.76
C PRO A 239 -9.82 17.41 12.74
N ASP A 240 -10.04 17.25 14.06
CA ASP A 240 -9.14 17.80 15.08
C ASP A 240 -7.78 17.08 15.10
N ASP A 241 -7.76 15.76 14.92
CA ASP A 241 -6.52 14.97 14.84
C ASP A 241 -5.78 15.28 13.54
N ILE A 242 -6.50 15.46 12.42
CA ILE A 242 -5.92 15.92 11.15
C ILE A 242 -5.22 17.27 11.33
N LEU A 243 -5.93 18.28 11.87
CA LEU A 243 -5.33 19.61 12.11
C LEU A 243 -4.14 19.53 13.08
N THR A 244 -4.15 18.58 14.00
CA THR A 244 -3.03 18.34 14.90
C THR A 244 -1.83 17.73 14.17
N ALA A 245 -2.04 16.79 13.26
CA ALA A 245 -1.00 16.24 12.41
C ALA A 245 -0.37 17.32 11.51
N LEU A 246 -1.21 18.16 10.89
CA LEU A 246 -0.74 19.30 10.07
C LEU A 246 0.15 20.26 10.87
N ARG A 247 -0.26 20.62 12.09
CA ARG A 247 0.56 21.51 12.97
C ARG A 247 1.89 20.88 13.34
N LEU A 248 1.93 19.57 13.64
CA LEU A 248 3.18 18.87 13.93
C LEU A 248 4.09 18.81 12.71
N ALA A 249 3.51 18.58 11.52
CA ALA A 249 4.27 18.57 10.29
C ALA A 249 4.89 19.94 9.99
N ASP A 250 4.15 21.03 10.18
CA ASP A 250 4.65 22.40 10.03
C ASP A 250 5.74 22.72 11.07
N GLU A 251 5.51 22.37 12.35
CA GLU A 251 6.46 22.64 13.46
C GLU A 251 7.83 21.96 13.25
N PHE A 252 7.84 20.74 12.72
CA PHE A 252 9.07 19.94 12.60
C PHE A 252 9.56 19.76 11.16
N GLY A 253 8.85 20.32 10.16
CA GLY A 253 9.22 20.20 8.75
C GLY A 253 9.08 18.79 8.21
N LEU A 254 8.06 18.04 8.63
CA LEU A 254 7.90 16.62 8.27
C LEU A 254 7.34 16.44 6.86
N ASN A 255 7.85 15.44 6.14
CA ASN A 255 7.20 14.91 4.94
C ASN A 255 6.02 14.02 5.36
N LEU A 256 4.84 14.66 5.62
CA LEU A 256 3.65 14.00 6.15
C LEU A 256 2.78 13.41 5.02
N VAL A 257 2.23 12.24 5.25
CA VAL A 257 1.11 11.66 4.50
C VAL A 257 0.00 11.31 5.48
N LEU A 258 -1.24 11.69 5.17
CA LEU A 258 -2.40 11.32 6.00
C LEU A 258 -3.02 10.04 5.45
N ASP A 259 -3.16 9.03 6.31
CA ASP A 259 -3.83 7.77 5.98
C ASP A 259 -5.25 7.74 6.55
N SER A 260 -6.18 7.15 5.82
CA SER A 260 -7.62 7.11 6.08
C SER A 260 -8.30 8.48 5.98
N ALA A 261 -8.00 9.41 6.88
CA ALA A 261 -8.52 10.77 6.94
C ALA A 261 -10.04 10.87 6.73
N ALA A 262 -10.83 10.01 7.41
CA ALA A 262 -12.28 9.88 7.21
C ALA A 262 -13.04 11.22 7.31
N GLY A 263 -12.61 12.12 8.20
CA GLY A 263 -13.13 13.48 8.37
C GLY A 263 -12.41 14.54 7.55
N GLY A 264 -11.54 14.17 6.62
CA GLY A 264 -10.70 15.09 5.85
C GLY A 264 -11.49 16.13 5.06
N HIS A 265 -12.65 15.76 4.54
CA HIS A 265 -13.55 16.65 3.82
C HIS A 265 -14.03 17.87 4.62
N VAL A 266 -13.98 17.80 5.96
CA VAL A 266 -14.37 18.93 6.83
C VAL A 266 -13.27 20.00 6.88
N VAL A 267 -12.02 19.59 6.71
CA VAL A 267 -10.81 20.43 6.80
C VAL A 267 -9.99 20.40 5.51
N ALA A 268 -10.66 20.11 4.38
CA ALA A 268 -10.02 19.91 3.09
C ALA A 268 -9.16 21.09 2.63
N GLU A 269 -9.62 22.33 2.85
CA GLU A 269 -8.86 23.54 2.53
C GLU A 269 -7.55 23.62 3.34
N ALA A 270 -7.59 23.27 4.64
CA ALA A 270 -6.39 23.30 5.47
C ALA A 270 -5.36 22.22 5.03
N ILE A 271 -5.84 21.05 4.57
CA ILE A 271 -4.98 20.00 4.02
C ILE A 271 -4.36 20.47 2.70
N ALA A 272 -5.17 21.08 1.83
CA ALA A 272 -4.71 21.60 0.53
C ALA A 272 -3.67 22.71 0.72
N ASP A 273 -3.93 23.68 1.61
CA ASP A 273 -3.00 24.78 1.92
C ASP A 273 -1.67 24.28 2.48
N ALA A 274 -1.68 23.17 3.23
CA ALA A 274 -0.49 22.52 3.73
C ALA A 274 0.26 21.71 2.64
N GLY A 275 -0.38 21.44 1.49
CA GLY A 275 0.20 20.63 0.40
C GLY A 275 0.39 19.14 0.76
N ILE A 276 -0.31 18.64 1.77
CA ILE A 276 -0.14 17.29 2.30
C ILE A 276 -1.05 16.32 1.56
N PRO A 277 -0.52 15.21 1.00
CA PRO A 277 -1.31 14.20 0.33
C PRO A 277 -2.11 13.35 1.31
N VAL A 278 -3.22 12.80 0.82
CA VAL A 278 -4.12 11.95 1.60
C VAL A 278 -4.33 10.61 0.90
N VAL A 279 -4.18 9.52 1.63
CA VAL A 279 -4.58 8.18 1.21
C VAL A 279 -5.92 7.86 1.85
N VAL A 280 -6.99 7.96 1.06
CA VAL A 280 -8.37 7.76 1.53
C VAL A 280 -8.74 6.29 1.45
N GLY A 281 -9.29 5.75 2.53
CA GLY A 281 -9.84 4.39 2.56
C GLY A 281 -9.97 3.81 3.97
N PRO A 282 -10.81 2.79 4.12
CA PRO A 282 -11.77 2.32 3.11
C PRO A 282 -12.95 3.29 2.93
N ALA A 283 -13.52 3.38 1.71
CA ALA A 283 -14.70 4.20 1.43
C ALA A 283 -15.98 3.57 1.98
N ILE A 284 -16.00 2.24 2.11
CA ILE A 284 -17.10 1.48 2.70
C ILE A 284 -16.65 1.01 4.08
N VAL A 285 -17.21 1.61 5.12
CA VAL A 285 -16.98 1.20 6.51
C VAL A 285 -18.17 0.37 6.99
N GLY A 286 -17.92 -0.87 7.41
CA GLY A 286 -18.93 -1.74 8.03
C GLY A 286 -19.24 -1.32 9.46
N ILE A 287 -20.44 -1.66 9.95
CA ILE A 287 -20.76 -1.54 11.36
C ILE A 287 -19.90 -2.58 12.10
N GLY A 288 -18.85 -2.13 12.79
CA GLY A 288 -17.91 -2.99 13.52
C GLY A 288 -16.45 -2.91 13.04
N ASP A 289 -16.17 -2.22 11.93
CA ASP A 289 -14.80 -2.07 11.39
C ASP A 289 -13.97 -0.97 12.10
N GLY A 290 -13.94 -0.98 13.40
CA GLY A 290 -13.14 -0.03 14.18
C GLY A 290 -13.97 1.06 14.86
N GLY A 291 -13.48 1.61 15.92
CA GLY A 291 -14.07 2.43 16.94
C GLY A 291 -15.31 3.26 16.56
N PRO A 292 -16.38 3.13 17.32
CA PRO A 292 -17.68 3.71 16.97
C PRO A 292 -17.69 5.26 16.91
N TYR A 293 -16.66 5.92 17.39
CA TYR A 293 -16.63 7.37 17.51
C TYR A 293 -15.92 8.09 16.37
N GLU A 294 -14.90 7.48 15.74
CA GLU A 294 -14.16 8.12 14.64
C GLU A 294 -14.85 7.97 13.29
N ALA A 295 -15.76 6.99 13.14
CA ALA A 295 -16.52 6.77 11.92
C ALA A 295 -17.64 7.80 11.67
N PHE A 296 -18.01 8.62 12.63
CA PHE A 296 -19.09 9.61 12.45
C PHE A 296 -18.83 10.69 11.40
N ALA A 297 -17.56 10.98 11.12
CA ALA A 297 -17.17 11.92 10.06
C ALA A 297 -17.06 11.26 8.69
N HIS A 298 -17.19 9.92 8.60
CA HIS A 298 -17.02 9.19 7.37
C HIS A 298 -18.12 9.54 6.35
N THR A 299 -17.70 9.79 5.10
CA THR A 299 -18.57 9.96 3.94
C THR A 299 -17.91 9.35 2.71
N PRO A 300 -18.65 8.59 1.88
CA PRO A 300 -18.12 8.06 0.63
C PRO A 300 -17.65 9.16 -0.36
N SER A 301 -18.11 10.40 -0.19
CA SER A 301 -17.67 11.55 -0.99
C SER A 301 -16.39 12.23 -0.48
N ASN A 302 -15.73 11.67 0.55
CA ASN A 302 -14.51 12.27 1.13
C ASN A 302 -13.42 12.49 0.08
N ALA A 303 -13.10 11.46 -0.71
CA ALA A 303 -12.10 11.54 -1.77
C ALA A 303 -12.42 12.63 -2.82
N ALA A 304 -13.69 12.74 -3.23
CA ALA A 304 -14.13 13.75 -4.19
C ALA A 304 -13.96 15.17 -3.63
N LYS A 305 -14.37 15.40 -2.38
CA LYS A 305 -14.26 16.71 -1.74
C LYS A 305 -12.82 17.14 -1.48
N LEU A 306 -11.95 16.21 -1.11
CA LEU A 306 -10.52 16.46 -0.99
C LEU A 306 -9.91 16.83 -2.35
N TYR A 307 -10.25 16.07 -3.40
CA TYR A 307 -9.80 16.35 -4.76
C TYR A 307 -10.29 17.71 -5.26
N GLU A 308 -11.55 18.07 -5.04
CA GLU A 308 -12.14 19.39 -5.38
C GLU A 308 -11.42 20.55 -4.67
N ALA A 309 -10.94 20.33 -3.46
CA ALA A 309 -10.13 21.31 -2.71
C ALA A 309 -8.67 21.38 -3.19
N GLY A 310 -8.25 20.54 -4.16
CA GLY A 310 -6.88 20.51 -4.69
C GLY A 310 -5.92 19.60 -3.91
N VAL A 311 -6.42 18.76 -3.02
CA VAL A 311 -5.59 17.77 -2.32
C VAL A 311 -5.23 16.62 -3.26
N ARG A 312 -3.98 16.16 -3.20
CA ARG A 312 -3.53 14.94 -3.86
C ARG A 312 -4.10 13.72 -3.13
N VAL A 313 -4.86 12.88 -3.85
CA VAL A 313 -5.60 11.77 -3.26
C VAL A 313 -5.21 10.45 -3.89
N ALA A 314 -4.75 9.50 -3.09
CA ALA A 314 -4.73 8.08 -3.44
C ALA A 314 -5.84 7.35 -2.68
N LEU A 315 -6.15 6.12 -3.12
CA LEU A 315 -7.13 5.26 -2.48
C LEU A 315 -6.45 4.02 -1.90
N SER A 316 -7.11 3.44 -0.89
CA SER A 316 -6.62 2.25 -0.22
C SER A 316 -7.76 1.38 0.30
N THR A 317 -7.47 0.11 0.51
CA THR A 317 -8.42 -0.82 1.15
C THR A 317 -8.32 -0.78 2.67
N ALA A 318 -7.19 -0.39 3.21
CA ALA A 318 -6.79 -0.59 4.61
C ALA A 318 -7.01 -2.05 5.07
N ASP A 319 -6.87 -3.00 4.15
CA ASP A 319 -7.26 -4.41 4.34
C ASP A 319 -6.07 -5.24 4.81
N SER A 320 -6.40 -6.22 5.63
CA SER A 320 -5.47 -7.17 6.21
C SER A 320 -5.68 -8.62 5.72
N GLY A 321 -6.62 -8.84 4.80
CA GLY A 321 -6.90 -10.19 4.30
C GLY A 321 -8.39 -10.49 4.09
N THR A 322 -9.27 -9.50 4.22
CA THR A 322 -10.72 -9.69 4.09
C THR A 322 -11.22 -9.69 2.64
N GLY A 323 -10.32 -9.48 1.66
CA GLY A 323 -10.66 -9.52 0.24
C GLY A 323 -11.28 -8.23 -0.30
N ARG A 324 -11.03 -7.10 0.33
CA ARG A 324 -11.39 -5.79 -0.22
C ARG A 324 -10.59 -5.52 -1.50
N SER A 325 -11.17 -4.79 -2.41
CA SER A 325 -10.55 -4.45 -3.69
C SER A 325 -10.40 -2.94 -3.83
N VAL A 326 -9.18 -2.46 -4.05
CA VAL A 326 -8.94 -1.04 -4.32
C VAL A 326 -9.67 -0.57 -5.59
N ALA A 327 -9.92 -1.47 -6.55
CA ALA A 327 -10.77 -1.19 -7.70
C ALA A 327 -12.19 -0.81 -7.27
N MET A 328 -12.75 -1.51 -6.26
CA MET A 328 -14.07 -1.19 -5.72
C MET A 328 -14.07 0.14 -4.96
N GLU A 329 -13.01 0.44 -4.21
CA GLU A 329 -12.83 1.75 -3.57
C GLU A 329 -12.87 2.89 -4.60
N ALA A 330 -12.19 2.71 -5.74
CA ALA A 330 -12.23 3.68 -6.85
C ALA A 330 -13.63 3.79 -7.49
N VAL A 331 -14.36 2.68 -7.63
CA VAL A 331 -15.77 2.68 -8.12
C VAL A 331 -16.66 3.47 -7.17
N VAL A 332 -16.53 3.27 -5.86
CA VAL A 332 -17.31 4.00 -4.85
C VAL A 332 -16.96 5.48 -4.87
N ALA A 333 -15.69 5.83 -4.88
CA ALA A 333 -15.25 7.22 -4.95
C ALA A 333 -15.79 7.93 -6.20
N LYS A 334 -15.75 7.26 -7.37
CA LYS A 334 -16.36 7.75 -8.62
C LYS A 334 -17.87 7.93 -8.48
N ALA A 335 -18.58 6.96 -7.91
CA ALA A 335 -20.02 7.04 -7.72
C ALA A 335 -20.44 8.21 -6.80
N HIS A 336 -19.52 8.67 -5.95
CA HIS A 336 -19.71 9.75 -5.00
C HIS A 336 -19.00 11.08 -5.37
N GLY A 337 -18.69 11.25 -6.66
CA GLY A 337 -18.31 12.54 -7.22
C GLY A 337 -16.84 12.67 -7.66
N LEU A 338 -15.97 11.71 -7.38
CA LEU A 338 -14.60 11.76 -7.90
C LEU A 338 -14.62 11.54 -9.42
N PRO A 339 -14.02 12.40 -10.27
CA PRO A 339 -13.95 12.18 -11.70
C PRO A 339 -13.33 10.82 -12.05
N GLU A 340 -13.83 10.13 -13.08
CA GLU A 340 -13.38 8.77 -13.43
C GLU A 340 -11.87 8.65 -13.61
N MET A 341 -11.28 9.62 -14.32
CA MET A 341 -9.83 9.63 -14.52
C MET A 341 -9.08 9.87 -13.21
N ALA A 342 -9.58 10.75 -12.35
CA ALA A 342 -9.00 10.96 -11.01
C ALA A 342 -9.11 9.71 -10.14
N ALA A 343 -10.22 8.96 -10.22
CA ALA A 343 -10.39 7.70 -9.51
C ALA A 343 -9.41 6.61 -10.01
N LEU A 344 -9.14 6.57 -11.33
CA LEU A 344 -8.12 5.68 -11.87
C LEU A 344 -6.71 6.10 -11.43
N MET A 345 -6.38 7.38 -11.54
CA MET A 345 -5.08 7.89 -11.10
C MET A 345 -4.85 7.69 -9.60
N ALA A 346 -5.89 7.78 -8.78
CA ALA A 346 -5.82 7.56 -7.34
C ALA A 346 -5.44 6.12 -6.94
N VAL A 347 -5.59 5.16 -7.84
CA VAL A 347 -5.17 3.76 -7.67
C VAL A 347 -4.01 3.36 -8.59
N THR A 348 -3.41 4.31 -9.30
CA THR A 348 -2.28 4.10 -10.21
C THR A 348 -1.21 5.17 -10.01
N SER A 349 -1.14 6.18 -10.88
CA SER A 349 -0.06 7.17 -10.90
C SER A 349 -0.01 8.07 -9.66
N GLU A 350 -1.15 8.49 -9.12
CA GLU A 350 -1.15 9.33 -7.91
C GLU A 350 -0.73 8.51 -6.68
N ALA A 351 -1.21 7.26 -6.58
CA ALA A 351 -0.75 6.32 -5.55
C ALA A 351 0.77 6.09 -5.65
N ALA A 352 1.28 5.82 -6.87
CA ALA A 352 2.72 5.66 -7.10
C ALA A 352 3.51 6.91 -6.70
N SER A 353 2.99 8.10 -7.02
CA SER A 353 3.62 9.38 -6.68
C SER A 353 3.68 9.61 -5.16
N ILE A 354 2.59 9.35 -4.45
CA ILE A 354 2.53 9.48 -2.98
C ILE A 354 3.47 8.47 -2.30
N LEU A 355 3.61 7.28 -2.88
CA LEU A 355 4.52 6.24 -2.38
C LEU A 355 5.98 6.46 -2.79
N GLY A 356 6.27 7.42 -3.67
CA GLY A 356 7.63 7.70 -4.14
C GLY A 356 8.20 6.65 -5.10
N ILE A 357 7.34 5.95 -5.86
CA ILE A 357 7.71 4.91 -6.83
C ILE A 357 7.21 5.23 -8.26
N ALA A 358 6.85 6.48 -8.52
CA ALA A 358 6.30 6.91 -9.81
C ALA A 358 7.33 6.87 -10.98
N ASP A 359 8.60 6.68 -10.68
CA ASP A 359 9.68 6.44 -11.64
C ASP A 359 9.71 5.00 -12.14
N ARG A 360 8.96 4.09 -11.50
CA ARG A 360 8.93 2.66 -11.84
C ARG A 360 7.56 2.18 -12.30
N THR A 361 6.48 2.55 -11.61
CA THR A 361 5.14 2.00 -11.84
C THR A 361 4.05 3.06 -11.70
N GLY A 362 2.79 2.68 -11.94
CA GLY A 362 1.62 3.56 -11.85
C GLY A 362 1.23 4.22 -13.18
N THR A 363 2.10 4.19 -14.19
CA THR A 363 1.79 4.65 -15.56
C THR A 363 2.27 3.64 -16.59
N LEU A 364 1.59 3.58 -17.74
CA LEU A 364 2.04 2.83 -18.90
C LEU A 364 2.82 3.79 -19.81
N ALA A 365 4.14 3.72 -19.75
CA ALA A 365 5.03 4.53 -20.57
C ALA A 365 6.36 3.78 -20.80
N PRO A 366 7.09 4.07 -21.88
CA PRO A 366 8.41 3.47 -22.11
C PRO A 366 9.35 3.66 -20.91
N GLY A 367 10.02 2.59 -20.51
CA GLY A 367 10.94 2.53 -19.37
C GLY A 367 10.29 2.14 -18.03
N MET A 368 8.96 2.22 -17.92
CA MET A 368 8.22 1.79 -16.73
C MET A 368 8.19 0.26 -16.61
N ASP A 369 8.01 -0.26 -15.40
CA ASP A 369 7.77 -1.68 -15.15
C ASP A 369 6.52 -2.12 -15.92
N ALA A 370 6.56 -3.31 -16.51
CA ALA A 370 5.42 -3.88 -17.22
C ALA A 370 4.43 -4.49 -16.21
N ASP A 371 3.84 -3.63 -15.38
CA ASP A 371 2.75 -3.94 -14.45
C ASP A 371 1.44 -3.55 -15.14
N ILE A 372 0.74 -4.52 -15.72
CA ILE A 372 -0.36 -4.29 -16.66
C ILE A 372 -1.56 -5.14 -16.28
N VAL A 373 -2.75 -4.55 -16.33
CA VAL A 373 -4.01 -5.30 -16.17
C VAL A 373 -4.88 -5.14 -17.40
N ILE A 374 -5.38 -6.28 -17.89
CA ILE A 374 -6.35 -6.35 -19.01
C ILE A 374 -7.71 -6.66 -18.43
N TRP A 375 -8.70 -5.86 -18.83
CA TRP A 375 -10.05 -5.91 -18.32
C TRP A 375 -11.08 -6.19 -19.43
N GLU A 376 -12.04 -7.06 -19.14
CA GLU A 376 -13.33 -7.07 -19.83
C GLU A 376 -14.24 -6.06 -19.12
N GLY A 377 -14.80 -5.11 -19.90
CA GLY A 377 -15.55 -3.98 -19.37
C GLY A 377 -14.63 -2.80 -18.94
N ARG A 378 -15.25 -1.62 -18.93
CA ARG A 378 -14.54 -0.37 -18.65
C ARG A 378 -13.96 -0.38 -17.23
N PRO A 379 -12.68 -0.04 -17.04
CA PRO A 379 -12.06 0.09 -15.70
C PRO A 379 -12.85 1.05 -14.80
N ILE A 380 -12.68 0.92 -13.47
CA ILE A 380 -13.43 1.70 -12.48
C ILE A 380 -14.96 1.59 -12.70
N SER A 381 -15.40 0.35 -12.87
CA SER A 381 -16.80 -0.02 -13.05
C SER A 381 -17.10 -1.33 -12.31
N THR A 382 -18.31 -1.48 -11.79
CA THR A 382 -18.77 -2.74 -11.16
C THR A 382 -18.89 -3.91 -12.16
N TRP A 383 -18.79 -3.64 -13.45
CA TRP A 383 -18.82 -4.63 -14.53
C TRP A 383 -17.45 -5.01 -15.05
N ALA A 384 -16.40 -4.33 -14.56
CA ALA A 384 -15.03 -4.64 -14.94
C ALA A 384 -14.60 -5.99 -14.36
N VAL A 385 -14.14 -6.87 -15.24
CA VAL A 385 -13.65 -8.21 -14.87
C VAL A 385 -12.22 -8.35 -15.34
N THR A 386 -11.32 -8.67 -14.41
CA THR A 386 -9.92 -8.93 -14.71
C THR A 386 -9.80 -10.15 -15.63
N GLN A 387 -9.17 -9.97 -16.78
CA GLN A 387 -8.87 -11.03 -17.74
C GLN A 387 -7.42 -11.52 -17.58
N ARG A 388 -6.49 -10.59 -17.42
CA ARG A 388 -5.08 -10.92 -17.22
C ARG A 388 -4.39 -9.89 -16.34
N VAL A 389 -3.47 -10.36 -15.51
CA VAL A 389 -2.58 -9.51 -14.71
C VAL A 389 -1.14 -9.89 -14.99
N ILE A 390 -0.36 -8.89 -15.37
CA ILE A 390 1.05 -8.97 -15.68
C ILE A 390 1.79 -8.12 -14.65
N VAL A 391 2.82 -8.68 -14.02
CA VAL A 391 3.70 -7.99 -13.09
C VAL A 391 5.13 -8.23 -13.52
N ASP A 392 5.92 -7.17 -13.64
CA ASP A 392 7.30 -7.24 -14.16
C ASP A 392 7.39 -8.00 -15.51
N GLY A 393 6.37 -7.84 -16.37
CA GLY A 393 6.29 -8.49 -17.67
C GLY A 393 5.87 -9.96 -17.65
N ILE A 394 5.61 -10.54 -16.50
CA ILE A 394 5.21 -11.94 -16.33
C ILE A 394 3.71 -12.03 -16.03
N THR A 395 3.00 -12.93 -16.75
CA THR A 395 1.58 -13.18 -16.45
C THR A 395 1.46 -14.01 -15.18
N HIS A 396 0.81 -13.44 -14.16
CA HIS A 396 0.53 -14.09 -12.88
C HIS A 396 -0.93 -14.51 -12.72
N PHE A 397 -1.83 -13.90 -13.48
CA PHE A 397 -3.24 -14.29 -13.51
C PHE A 397 -3.76 -14.22 -14.94
N GLU A 398 -4.53 -15.24 -15.32
CA GLU A 398 -5.30 -15.30 -16.56
C GLU A 398 -6.60 -16.05 -16.32
N ARG A 399 -7.72 -15.54 -16.90
CA ARG A 399 -9.06 -16.11 -16.75
C ARG A 399 -9.44 -16.97 -17.93
#